data_f58580fcf43377ec4ff5500260605f69
#
_entry.id   f58580fcf43377ec4ff5500260605f69
#
_cell.length_a   1.000
_cell.length_b   1.000
_cell.length_c   1.000
_cell.angle_alpha   90.00
_cell.angle_beta   90.00
_cell.angle_gamma   90.00
#
_symmetry.space_group_name_H-M   'P 1'
#
loop_
_entity.id
_entity.type
_entity.pdbx_description
1 polymer ?
#
loop_
_entity_poly.entity_id
_entity_poly.type
_entity_poly.pdbx_seq_one_letter_code
_entity_poly.pdbx_strand_id
1 'polypeptide(L)'
;REVGRVSRSPEHLDRIGGDPHDGIARHELGHRRLRAEGLAGTRTLEWGRVELNADQRLLLIALCEHRLVEPGDPDRPLPTNRQGAARLGWSLSKFNRKLDHLCEKLHRAGIAGVHGGAGDSAVQRRRRVVDHALEVGLVTSDDVAQLDAGRAA
;
A
#
# COMPACT_ATOMS: atom_id res chain seq x y z
N ARG A 1 -25.53 -30.83 -64.07
CA ARG A 1 -26.59 -29.78 -64.18
C ARG A 1 -26.65 -29.09 -62.88
N GLU A 2 -26.23 -28.03 -62.99
CA GLU A 2 -26.62 -26.59 -62.97
C GLU A 2 -26.35 -26.03 -61.63
N VAL A 3 -25.36 -25.21 -61.58
CA VAL A 3 -25.41 -23.74 -61.81
C VAL A 3 -26.30 -23.05 -60.78
N GLY A 4 -25.71 -22.24 -60.08
CA GLY A 4 -26.41 -21.21 -59.32
C GLY A 4 -25.48 -20.56 -58.31
N ARG A 5 -24.61 -19.75 -58.77
CA ARG A 5 -24.65 -18.32 -58.73
C ARG A 5 -24.43 -17.73 -57.34
N VAL A 6 -23.22 -17.35 -57.08
CA VAL A 6 -22.77 -15.95 -56.94
C VAL A 6 -23.86 -15.00 -56.42
N SER A 7 -23.61 -14.53 -55.25
CA SER A 7 -23.94 -13.17 -54.86
C SER A 7 -23.02 -12.82 -53.70
N ARG A 8 -22.00 -12.14 -54.03
CA ARG A 8 -21.75 -10.74 -53.76
C ARG A 8 -21.98 -10.35 -52.33
N SER A 9 -20.84 -10.14 -51.70
CA SER A 9 -20.67 -9.16 -50.65
C SER A 9 -21.27 -7.82 -50.99
N PRO A 10 -21.75 -7.11 -50.04
CA PRO A 10 -21.37 -5.72 -49.96
C PRO A 10 -20.45 -5.47 -48.80
N GLU A 11 -19.35 -4.96 -49.18
CA GLU A 11 -18.57 -4.07 -48.37
C GLU A 11 -19.49 -3.13 -47.62
N HIS A 12 -19.45 -3.21 -46.33
CA HIS A 12 -19.74 -2.04 -45.53
C HIS A 12 -18.57 -1.80 -44.60
N LEU A 13 -17.67 -1.08 -45.18
CA LEU A 13 -16.72 -0.27 -44.47
C LEU A 13 -17.49 0.77 -43.68
N ASP A 14 -17.87 0.41 -42.45
CA ASP A 14 -18.17 1.44 -41.50
C ASP A 14 -16.91 1.82 -40.75
N ARG A 15 -16.41 2.91 -41.21
CA ARG A 15 -15.59 3.84 -40.48
C ARG A 15 -16.17 4.03 -39.09
N ILE A 16 -15.57 3.38 -38.14
CA ILE A 16 -15.58 3.93 -36.80
C ILE A 16 -14.18 4.47 -36.57
N GLY A 17 -13.99 5.65 -37.08
CA GLY A 17 -12.98 6.56 -36.61
C GLY A 17 -13.41 7.02 -35.24
N GLY A 18 -13.02 6.32 -34.24
CA GLY A 18 -13.04 6.72 -32.84
C GLY A 18 -11.65 6.47 -32.34
N ASP A 19 -10.90 7.51 -32.24
CA ASP A 19 -9.55 7.51 -31.74
C ASP A 19 -9.57 7.13 -30.25
N PRO A 20 -9.14 5.93 -29.86
CA PRO A 20 -9.14 5.56 -28.45
C PRO A 20 -7.97 6.17 -27.67
N HIS A 21 -7.17 7.01 -28.27
CA HIS A 21 -5.94 7.50 -27.67
C HIS A 21 -6.07 8.79 -26.87
N ASP A 22 -7.14 9.55 -27.06
CA ASP A 22 -7.28 10.84 -26.35
C ASP A 22 -7.69 10.71 -24.87
N GLY A 23 -8.37 9.65 -24.50
CA GLY A 23 -8.81 9.43 -23.12
C GLY A 23 -7.69 9.00 -22.16
N ILE A 24 -6.73 8.24 -22.66
CA ILE A 24 -5.65 7.66 -21.84
C ILE A 24 -4.59 8.72 -21.53
N ALA A 25 -4.25 9.56 -22.50
CA ALA A 25 -3.28 10.62 -22.32
C ALA A 25 -3.71 11.67 -21.27
N ARG A 26 -5.00 11.98 -21.21
CA ARG A 26 -5.53 12.92 -20.22
C ARG A 26 -5.52 12.36 -18.81
N HIS A 27 -5.72 11.08 -18.66
CA HIS A 27 -5.69 10.43 -17.34
C HIS A 27 -4.27 10.30 -16.80
N GLU A 28 -3.29 9.99 -17.64
CA GLU A 28 -1.89 9.95 -17.26
C GLU A 28 -1.32 11.31 -16.90
N LEU A 29 -1.68 12.35 -17.63
CA LEU A 29 -1.30 13.73 -17.32
C LEU A 29 -1.88 14.20 -15.98
N GLY A 30 -3.09 13.78 -15.63
CA GLY A 30 -3.70 14.05 -14.34
C GLY A 30 -2.93 13.40 -13.18
N HIS A 31 -2.52 12.16 -13.34
CA HIS A 31 -1.74 11.46 -12.32
C HIS A 31 -0.31 12.00 -12.16
N ARG A 32 0.33 12.41 -13.26
CA ARG A 32 1.64 13.05 -13.20
C ARG A 32 1.58 14.43 -12.52
N ARG A 33 0.55 15.22 -12.77
CA ARG A 33 0.36 16.49 -12.08
C ARG A 33 0.17 16.32 -10.58
N LEU A 34 -0.65 15.39 -10.16
CA LEU A 34 -0.86 15.10 -8.74
C LEU A 34 0.43 14.64 -8.04
N ARG A 35 1.27 13.85 -8.71
CA ARG A 35 2.59 13.47 -8.18
C ARG A 35 3.55 14.64 -8.10
N ALA A 36 3.59 15.51 -9.10
CA ALA A 36 4.46 16.68 -9.11
C ALA A 36 4.02 17.71 -8.05
N GLU A 37 2.73 17.94 -7.88
CA GLU A 37 2.20 18.78 -6.81
C GLU A 37 2.43 18.18 -5.42
N GLY A 38 2.41 16.86 -5.31
CA GLY A 38 2.75 16.13 -4.11
C GLY A 38 4.20 16.31 -3.66
N LEU A 39 5.13 16.47 -4.59
CA LEU A 39 6.55 16.71 -4.31
C LEU A 39 6.87 18.17 -3.96
N ALA A 40 6.04 19.12 -4.38
CA ALA A 40 6.27 20.55 -4.26
C ALA A 40 5.58 21.22 -3.07
N GLY A 41 4.78 20.52 -2.27
CA GLY A 41 3.98 21.17 -1.25
C GLY A 41 3.55 20.31 -0.08
N THR A 42 3.04 20.98 0.93
CA THR A 42 2.42 20.43 2.15
C THR A 42 1.32 19.40 1.92
N ARG A 43 0.77 19.28 0.71
CA ARG A 43 -0.25 18.28 0.34
C ARG A 43 0.25 16.84 0.39
N THR A 44 1.55 16.59 0.15
CA THR A 44 2.13 15.24 0.29
C THR A 44 2.08 14.78 1.74
N LEU A 45 2.18 15.70 2.67
CA LEU A 45 2.07 15.42 4.10
C LEU A 45 0.63 15.07 4.52
N GLU A 46 -0.38 15.58 3.82
CA GLU A 46 -1.78 15.24 4.09
C GLU A 46 -2.16 13.84 3.58
N TRP A 47 -1.61 13.43 2.43
CA TRP A 47 -1.86 12.10 1.86
C TRP A 47 -1.15 10.98 2.63
N GLY A 48 -0.08 11.29 3.34
CA GLY A 48 0.67 10.35 4.17
C GLY A 48 0.26 10.33 5.65
N ARG A 49 -0.54 11.29 6.09
CA ARG A 49 -0.94 11.40 7.50
C ARG A 49 -2.17 10.56 7.81
N VAL A 50 -1.93 9.30 8.01
CA VAL A 50 -2.86 8.49 8.81
C VAL A 50 -2.55 8.80 10.27
N GLU A 51 -3.47 9.43 10.98
CA GLU A 51 -3.33 9.66 12.42
C GLU A 51 -3.28 8.31 13.15
N LEU A 52 -2.15 7.99 13.74
CA LEU A 52 -1.95 6.77 14.50
C LEU A 52 -2.16 7.06 16.00
N ASN A 53 -2.91 6.19 16.67
CA ASN A 53 -2.91 6.22 18.12
C ASN A 53 -1.59 5.60 18.67
N ALA A 54 -1.34 5.78 19.97
CA ALA A 54 -0.10 5.32 20.60
C ALA A 54 0.18 3.83 20.39
N ASP A 55 -0.82 2.97 20.54
CA ASP A 55 -0.69 1.52 20.32
C ASP A 55 -0.37 1.19 18.85
N GLN A 56 -1.04 1.85 17.90
CA GLN A 56 -0.80 1.66 16.47
C GLN A 56 0.61 2.11 16.08
N ARG A 57 1.07 3.22 16.66
CA ARG A 57 2.42 3.73 16.43
C ARG A 57 3.46 2.74 16.96
N LEU A 58 3.35 2.29 18.21
CA LEU A 58 4.24 1.29 18.79
C LEU A 58 4.29 -0.01 17.98
N LEU A 59 3.14 -0.51 17.55
CA LEU A 59 3.05 -1.69 16.70
C LEU A 59 3.79 -1.49 15.38
N LEU A 60 3.62 -0.34 14.76
CA LEU A 60 4.26 -0.02 13.49
C LEU A 60 5.77 0.09 13.65
N ILE A 61 6.25 0.76 14.71
CA ILE A 61 7.68 0.84 15.03
C ILE A 61 8.27 -0.56 15.22
N ALA A 62 7.60 -1.44 15.98
CA ALA A 62 8.05 -2.81 16.21
C ALA A 62 8.14 -3.64 14.92
N LEU A 63 7.25 -3.42 13.96
CA LEU A 63 7.31 -4.08 12.66
C LEU A 63 8.43 -3.54 11.76
N CYS A 64 8.71 -2.22 11.86
CA CYS A 64 9.71 -1.54 11.04
C CYS A 64 11.12 -1.56 11.66
N GLU A 65 11.26 -1.90 12.95
CA GLU A 65 12.51 -1.80 13.73
C GLU A 65 13.72 -2.34 12.97
N HIS A 66 13.61 -3.53 12.37
CA HIS A 66 14.72 -4.14 11.64
C HIS A 66 15.22 -3.31 10.47
N ARG A 67 14.31 -2.65 9.77
CA ARG A 67 14.67 -1.80 8.62
C ARG A 67 15.12 -0.40 9.04
N LEU A 68 14.72 0.06 10.21
CA LEU A 68 15.11 1.35 10.75
C LEU A 68 16.50 1.31 11.38
N VAL A 69 16.84 0.22 12.05
CA VAL A 69 18.14 0.05 12.74
C VAL A 69 19.24 -0.40 11.78
N GLU A 70 18.90 -1.28 10.85
CA GLU A 70 19.85 -1.82 9.86
C GLU A 70 19.30 -1.58 8.43
N PRO A 71 19.39 -0.35 7.92
CA PRO A 71 18.99 -0.07 6.56
C PRO A 71 19.99 -0.69 5.58
N GLY A 72 19.55 -1.58 4.72
CA GLY A 72 20.44 -2.16 3.69
C GLY A 72 19.91 -3.45 3.05
N ASP A 73 19.00 -4.14 3.66
CA ASP A 73 18.42 -5.36 3.10
C ASP A 73 16.89 -5.27 3.02
N PRO A 74 16.33 -4.90 1.84
CA PRO A 74 14.89 -4.81 1.65
C PRO A 74 14.20 -6.17 1.69
N ASP A 75 14.93 -7.26 1.49
CA ASP A 75 14.41 -8.62 1.48
C ASP A 75 14.49 -9.32 2.83
N ARG A 76 15.07 -8.68 3.82
CA ARG A 76 15.13 -9.21 5.18
C ARG A 76 13.73 -9.56 5.68
N PRO A 77 13.54 -10.77 6.23
CA PRO A 77 12.23 -11.20 6.70
C PRO A 77 11.74 -10.31 7.84
N LEU A 78 10.49 -9.88 7.71
CA LEU A 78 9.83 -9.08 8.75
C LEU A 78 9.54 -9.93 9.98
N PRO A 79 9.49 -9.31 11.17
CA PRO A 79 9.11 -10.02 12.37
C PRO A 79 7.72 -10.64 12.23
N THR A 80 7.55 -11.82 12.77
CA THR A 80 6.24 -12.46 12.87
C THR A 80 5.36 -11.71 13.88
N ASN A 81 4.05 -11.91 13.82
CA ASN A 81 3.14 -11.28 14.78
C ASN A 81 3.50 -11.66 16.23
N ARG A 82 3.99 -12.89 16.45
CA ARG A 82 4.46 -13.35 17.76
C ARG A 82 5.70 -12.59 18.23
N GLN A 83 6.67 -12.39 17.35
CA GLN A 83 7.88 -11.62 17.64
C GLN A 83 7.56 -10.15 17.91
N GLY A 84 6.71 -9.53 17.09
CA GLY A 84 6.25 -8.16 17.31
C GLY A 84 5.47 -8.00 18.62
N ALA A 85 4.60 -8.95 18.96
CA ALA A 85 3.88 -8.96 20.23
C ALA A 85 4.84 -9.08 21.41
N ALA A 86 5.81 -10.01 21.35
CA ALA A 86 6.82 -10.18 22.38
C ALA A 86 7.69 -8.92 22.56
N ARG A 87 8.06 -8.25 21.45
CA ARG A 87 8.83 -6.99 21.48
C ARG A 87 8.10 -5.89 22.25
N LEU A 88 6.77 -5.85 22.14
CA LEU A 88 5.90 -4.86 22.81
C LEU A 88 5.43 -5.31 24.20
N GLY A 89 5.70 -6.53 24.63
CA GLY A 89 5.14 -7.10 25.85
C GLY A 89 3.62 -7.32 25.77
N TRP A 90 3.08 -7.52 24.57
CA TRP A 90 1.65 -7.72 24.34
C TRP A 90 1.30 -9.19 24.14
N SER A 91 0.04 -9.54 24.43
CA SER A 91 -0.48 -10.82 23.98
C SER A 91 -0.60 -10.84 22.44
N LEU A 92 -0.46 -12.04 21.86
CA LEU A 92 -0.62 -12.21 20.40
C LEU A 92 -2.00 -11.76 19.93
N SER A 93 -3.05 -12.01 20.72
CA SER A 93 -4.42 -11.58 20.41
C SER A 93 -4.56 -10.07 20.38
N LYS A 94 -3.94 -9.35 21.33
CA LYS A 94 -3.90 -7.88 21.32
C LYS A 94 -3.18 -7.39 20.08
N PHE A 95 -2.02 -7.96 19.77
CA PHE A 95 -1.23 -7.56 18.61
C PHE A 95 -2.01 -7.74 17.30
N ASN A 96 -2.59 -8.91 17.08
CA ASN A 96 -3.37 -9.20 15.88
C ASN A 96 -4.53 -8.23 15.70
N ARG A 97 -5.33 -8.02 16.75
CA ARG A 97 -6.45 -7.08 16.71
C ARG A 97 -6.00 -5.64 16.38
N LYS A 98 -4.89 -5.19 16.95
CA LYS A 98 -4.36 -3.84 16.68
C LYS A 98 -3.81 -3.73 15.26
N LEU A 99 -3.20 -4.80 14.75
CA LEU A 99 -2.73 -4.87 13.37
C LEU A 99 -3.90 -4.83 12.38
N ASP A 100 -4.97 -5.59 12.64
CA ASP A 100 -6.17 -5.59 11.79
C ASP A 100 -6.82 -4.20 11.74
N HIS A 101 -6.95 -3.54 12.89
CA HIS A 101 -7.48 -2.16 12.94
C HIS A 101 -6.57 -1.17 12.21
N LEU A 102 -5.24 -1.34 12.29
CA LEU A 102 -4.30 -0.51 11.54
C LEU A 102 -4.46 -0.73 10.04
N CYS A 103 -4.51 -2.00 9.60
CA CYS A 103 -4.71 -2.35 8.19
C CYS A 103 -6.03 -1.78 7.65
N GLU A 104 -7.11 -1.88 8.41
CA GLU A 104 -8.41 -1.30 8.04
C GLU A 104 -8.33 0.22 7.91
N LYS A 105 -7.64 0.89 8.83
CA LYS A 105 -7.44 2.33 8.79
C LYS A 105 -6.63 2.78 7.58
N LEU A 106 -5.55 2.07 7.28
CA LEU A 106 -4.72 2.31 6.09
C LEU A 106 -5.50 2.07 4.80
N HIS A 107 -6.32 1.02 4.77
CA HIS A 107 -7.19 0.73 3.63
C HIS A 107 -8.20 1.85 3.38
N ARG A 108 -8.86 2.36 4.42
CA ARG A 108 -9.77 3.50 4.32
C ARG A 108 -9.07 4.78 3.85
N ALA A 109 -7.79 4.92 4.17
CA ALA A 109 -6.96 6.01 3.68
C ALA A 109 -6.50 5.83 2.22
N GLY A 110 -6.93 4.75 1.56
CA GLY A 110 -6.65 4.50 0.15
C GLY A 110 -5.37 3.71 -0.13
N ILE A 111 -4.73 3.12 0.91
CA ILE A 111 -3.53 2.32 0.72
C ILE A 111 -3.93 0.91 0.27
N ALA A 112 -3.54 0.56 -0.96
CA ALA A 112 -3.88 -0.72 -1.57
C ALA A 112 -3.12 -1.90 -0.94
N GLY A 113 -3.78 -3.07 -0.85
CA GLY A 113 -3.15 -4.34 -0.49
C GLY A 113 -2.81 -4.53 0.99
N VAL A 114 -3.26 -3.63 1.85
CA VAL A 114 -3.15 -3.77 3.31
C VAL A 114 -4.35 -4.47 3.93
N HIS A 115 -5.47 -4.52 3.20
CA HIS A 115 -6.65 -5.28 3.58
C HIS A 115 -6.64 -6.64 2.88
N GLY A 116 -6.72 -7.72 3.61
CA GLY A 116 -6.61 -9.07 3.07
C GLY A 116 -7.64 -9.33 1.96
N GLY A 117 -7.16 -9.50 0.74
CA GLY A 117 -7.93 -10.01 -0.38
C GLY A 117 -7.75 -11.51 -0.56
N ALA A 118 -8.58 -12.14 -1.39
CA ALA A 118 -8.40 -13.53 -1.77
C ALA A 118 -7.03 -13.70 -2.44
N GLY A 119 -6.10 -14.42 -1.79
CA GLY A 119 -4.74 -14.65 -2.27
C GLY A 119 -3.64 -13.85 -1.57
N ASP A 120 -3.97 -12.85 -0.77
CA ASP A 120 -2.96 -12.11 0.00
C ASP A 120 -2.60 -12.84 1.30
N SER A 121 -1.33 -13.25 1.39
CA SER A 121 -0.84 -13.85 2.64
C SER A 121 -0.68 -12.79 3.74
N ALA A 122 -0.80 -13.22 5.01
CA ALA A 122 -0.55 -12.34 6.15
C ALA A 122 0.86 -11.70 6.12
N VAL A 123 1.82 -12.38 5.50
CA VAL A 123 3.20 -11.89 5.31
C VAL A 123 3.23 -10.74 4.31
N GLN A 124 2.55 -10.86 3.18
CA GLN A 124 2.49 -9.81 2.16
C GLN A 124 1.79 -8.56 2.70
N ARG A 125 0.70 -8.74 3.43
CA ARG A 125 -0.02 -7.63 4.08
C ARG A 125 0.89 -6.86 5.04
N ARG A 126 1.62 -7.54 5.92
CA ARG A 126 2.61 -6.89 6.80
C ARG A 126 3.71 -6.17 6.03
N ARG A 127 4.23 -6.79 4.98
CA ARG A 127 5.25 -6.17 4.13
C ARG A 127 4.75 -4.85 3.55
N ARG A 128 3.54 -4.81 3.01
CA ARG A 128 2.95 -3.58 2.47
C ARG A 128 2.74 -2.49 3.53
N VAL A 129 2.32 -2.88 4.73
CA VAL A 129 2.20 -1.93 5.86
C VAL A 129 3.55 -1.31 6.20
N VAL A 130 4.60 -2.12 6.29
CA VAL A 130 5.96 -1.67 6.60
C VAL A 130 6.52 -0.80 5.46
N ASP A 131 6.42 -1.26 4.22
CA ASP A 131 6.91 -0.53 3.05
C ASP A 131 6.26 0.85 2.97
N HIS A 132 4.94 0.91 3.10
CA HIS A 132 4.21 2.18 3.12
C HIS A 132 4.64 3.09 4.27
N ALA A 133 4.75 2.55 5.49
CA ALA A 133 5.12 3.33 6.67
C ALA A 133 6.50 3.97 6.53
N LEU A 134 7.45 3.26 5.93
CA LEU A 134 8.80 3.77 5.68
C LEU A 134 8.82 4.77 4.52
N GLU A 135 8.08 4.47 3.44
CA GLU A 135 8.01 5.33 2.25
C GLU A 135 7.46 6.73 2.59
N VAL A 136 6.41 6.80 3.39
CA VAL A 136 5.78 8.08 3.76
C VAL A 136 6.31 8.67 5.07
N GLY A 137 7.27 8.01 5.73
CA GLY A 137 7.86 8.49 6.97
C GLY A 137 6.89 8.51 8.15
N LEU A 138 5.96 7.55 8.24
CA LEU A 138 5.07 7.41 9.41
C LEU A 138 5.85 7.06 10.68
N VAL A 139 6.96 6.37 10.52
CA VAL A 139 7.92 6.02 11.57
C VAL A 139 9.34 6.20 11.05
N THR A 140 10.23 6.60 11.94
CA THR A 140 11.63 6.88 11.66
C THR A 140 12.53 6.14 12.65
N SER A 141 13.84 6.17 12.43
CA SER A 141 14.83 5.58 13.37
C SER A 141 14.73 6.19 14.76
N ASP A 142 14.39 7.45 14.87
CA ASP A 142 14.25 8.16 16.15
C ASP A 142 13.09 7.61 17.00
N ASP A 143 12.09 7.04 16.32
CA ASP A 143 10.93 6.45 17.01
C ASP A 143 11.26 5.11 17.70
N VAL A 144 12.34 4.45 17.30
CA VAL A 144 12.74 3.13 17.87
C VAL A 144 12.97 3.22 19.38
N ALA A 145 13.50 4.34 19.86
CA ALA A 145 13.69 4.57 21.30
C ALA A 145 12.39 4.48 22.11
N GLN A 146 11.23 4.71 21.49
CA GLN A 146 9.92 4.60 22.15
C GLN A 146 9.57 3.15 22.53
N LEU A 147 10.11 2.16 21.80
CA LEU A 147 9.88 0.74 22.15
C LEU A 147 10.50 0.38 23.49
N ASP A 148 11.64 0.94 23.79
CA ASP A 148 12.37 0.66 25.04
C ASP A 148 11.80 1.46 26.20
N ALA A 149 11.35 2.70 25.96
CA ALA A 149 10.66 3.51 26.95
C ALA A 149 9.32 2.90 27.39
N GLY A 150 8.55 2.34 26.46
CA GLY A 150 7.27 1.68 26.75
C GLY A 150 7.41 0.37 27.54
N ARG A 151 8.60 -0.23 27.54
CA ARG A 151 8.89 -1.47 28.30
C ARG A 151 9.35 -1.19 29.73
N ALA A 152 9.89 0.00 29.97
CA ALA A 152 10.37 0.41 31.29
C ALA A 152 9.24 0.94 32.22
N ALA A 153 8.08 1.20 31.66
CA ALA A 153 6.88 1.60 32.38
C ALA A 153 5.99 0.38 32.71
#